data_7209df6b81ac90cffa8889d2e01ec63d
#
_entry.id   7209df6b81ac90cffa8889d2e01ec63d
#
_cell.length_a   1.000
_cell.length_b   1.000
_cell.length_c   1.000
_cell.angle_alpha   90.00
_cell.angle_beta   90.00
_cell.angle_gamma   90.00
#
_symmetry.space_group_name_H-M   'P 1'
#
loop_
_entity.id
_entity.type
_entity.pdbx_description
1 polymer ?
#
loop_
_entity_poly.entity_id
_entity_poly.type
_entity_poly.pdbx_seq_one_letter_code
_entity_poly.pdbx_strand_id
1 'polypeptide(L)'
;MIKCEMHLHTKGGSYCGQSMPREIAQEYFNAGYKAVVVTNHYMKSLFDYYYTQRTEKQKVKYYISLYKEVKKYCGEYGIKVFLGLELNPDCMNTPTASPAAEFLCYGVTEDFLYGNLRLYDLTQQQLYELFEKNNILMLQSHPFRSYCILGDPRYMHGVEVYNGHPTQQNNNYKSEQFAEEHHLIGISGSDYHARGGIDGGIYLPHNINTDFELVNYIKNNKLKLIKVNANES
;
A
#
# COMPACT_ATOMS: atom_id res chain seq x y z
N MET A 1 12.31 0.34 18.29
CA MET A 1 11.29 0.50 17.22
C MET A 1 11.88 1.38 16.13
N ILE A 2 11.60 1.07 14.87
CA ILE A 2 11.98 1.85 13.68
C ILE A 2 10.73 2.38 12.97
N LYS A 3 10.84 3.52 12.29
CA LYS A 3 9.75 4.03 11.43
C LYS A 3 9.67 3.19 10.16
N CYS A 4 8.46 2.78 9.78
CA CYS A 4 8.16 2.09 8.54
C CYS A 4 7.04 2.80 7.79
N GLU A 5 7.30 3.17 6.54
CA GLU A 5 6.25 3.63 5.63
C GLU A 5 5.41 2.46 5.15
N MET A 6 4.09 2.65 5.10
CA MET A 6 3.16 1.58 4.72
C MET A 6 2.44 1.82 3.39
N HIS A 7 2.49 3.06 2.84
CA HIS A 7 1.81 3.43 1.60
C HIS A 7 2.67 4.35 0.73
N LEU A 8 3.35 3.78 -0.26
CA LEU A 8 4.36 4.45 -1.06
C LEU A 8 4.26 4.10 -2.54
N HIS A 9 4.25 5.13 -3.39
CA HIS A 9 4.26 5.01 -4.84
C HIS A 9 5.56 5.49 -5.45
N THR A 10 5.93 4.86 -6.59
CA THR A 10 7.11 5.22 -7.37
C THR A 10 6.72 5.75 -8.74
N LYS A 11 7.57 6.55 -9.34
CA LYS A 11 7.44 6.88 -10.76
C LYS A 11 7.43 5.61 -11.61
N GLY A 12 6.43 5.49 -12.50
CA GLY A 12 6.22 4.32 -13.36
C GLY A 12 5.42 3.20 -12.72
N GLY A 13 5.23 3.19 -11.40
CA GLY A 13 4.38 2.25 -10.67
C GLY A 13 3.00 2.83 -10.32
N SER A 14 2.80 4.11 -10.63
CA SER A 14 1.57 4.84 -10.41
C SER A 14 1.46 5.96 -11.43
N TYR A 15 0.24 6.36 -11.82
CA TYR A 15 0.02 7.52 -12.69
C TYR A 15 0.49 8.84 -12.04
N CYS A 16 0.34 8.92 -10.73
CA CYS A 16 0.60 10.08 -9.91
C CYS A 16 1.98 10.06 -9.22
N GLY A 17 2.67 8.92 -9.18
CA GLY A 17 4.01 8.82 -8.61
C GLY A 17 5.05 9.61 -9.41
N GLN A 18 5.70 10.57 -8.78
CA GLN A 18 6.65 11.49 -9.41
C GLN A 18 8.10 11.18 -9.05
N SER A 19 8.33 10.63 -7.85
CA SER A 19 9.69 10.41 -7.32
C SER A 19 10.33 9.16 -7.89
N MET A 20 11.62 9.31 -8.26
CA MET A 20 12.45 8.18 -8.67
C MET A 20 12.90 7.38 -7.45
N PRO A 21 13.19 6.06 -7.58
CA PRO A 21 13.63 5.21 -6.47
C PRO A 21 14.80 5.76 -5.65
N ARG A 22 15.76 6.43 -6.29
CA ARG A 22 16.90 7.06 -5.59
C ARG A 22 16.45 8.25 -4.73
N GLU A 23 15.53 9.06 -5.21
CA GLU A 23 14.98 10.21 -4.48
C GLU A 23 14.19 9.75 -3.26
N ILE A 24 13.37 8.71 -3.43
CA ILE A 24 12.64 8.05 -2.35
C ILE A 24 13.61 7.60 -1.25
N ALA A 25 14.65 6.84 -1.61
CA ALA A 25 15.62 6.34 -0.64
C ALA A 25 16.27 7.45 0.18
N GLN A 26 16.69 8.54 -0.48
CA GLN A 26 17.31 9.68 0.18
C GLN A 26 16.33 10.41 1.11
N GLU A 27 15.10 10.60 0.66
CA GLU A 27 14.09 11.35 1.41
C GLU A 27 13.65 10.59 2.67
N TYR A 28 13.35 9.29 2.54
CA TYR A 28 13.00 8.45 3.69
C TYR A 28 14.16 8.29 4.68
N PHE A 29 15.41 8.22 4.19
CA PHE A 29 16.58 8.24 5.04
C PHE A 29 16.66 9.53 5.86
N ASN A 30 16.51 10.70 5.22
CA ASN A 30 16.55 12.01 5.86
C ASN A 30 15.40 12.20 6.88
N ALA A 31 14.23 11.62 6.61
CA ALA A 31 13.09 11.61 7.53
C ALA A 31 13.22 10.58 8.67
N GLY A 32 14.33 9.83 8.71
CA GLY A 32 14.64 8.86 9.77
C GLY A 32 13.87 7.54 9.68
N TYR A 33 13.31 7.21 8.52
CA TYR A 33 12.71 5.90 8.28
C TYR A 33 13.79 4.83 8.09
N LYS A 34 13.51 3.62 8.54
CA LYS A 34 14.38 2.46 8.42
C LYS A 34 13.71 1.28 7.73
N ALA A 35 12.45 1.45 7.34
CA ALA A 35 11.71 0.48 6.54
C ALA A 35 10.67 1.21 5.68
N VAL A 36 10.36 0.65 4.51
CA VAL A 36 9.28 1.09 3.63
C VAL A 36 8.60 -0.12 2.99
N VAL A 37 7.29 -0.03 2.76
CA VAL A 37 6.54 -0.98 1.92
C VAL A 37 6.24 -0.28 0.61
N VAL A 38 6.67 -0.86 -0.52
CA VAL A 38 6.35 -0.32 -1.86
C VAL A 38 4.99 -0.86 -2.26
N THR A 39 4.01 0.02 -2.37
CA THR A 39 2.60 -0.28 -2.66
C THR A 39 2.13 0.36 -3.96
N ASN A 40 2.91 0.23 -5.03
CA ASN A 40 2.49 0.74 -6.33
C ASN A 40 1.11 0.22 -6.72
N HIS A 41 0.40 0.95 -7.56
CA HIS A 41 -0.91 0.53 -8.05
C HIS A 41 -0.83 -0.79 -8.83
N TYR A 42 -1.66 -1.75 -8.43
CA TYR A 42 -1.89 -3.00 -9.14
C TYR A 42 -3.33 -3.01 -9.66
N MET A 43 -3.53 -2.40 -10.83
CA MET A 43 -4.85 -2.19 -11.41
C MET A 43 -4.84 -2.40 -12.93
N LYS A 44 -5.99 -2.82 -13.46
CA LYS A 44 -6.17 -3.12 -14.87
C LYS A 44 -5.86 -1.91 -15.76
N SER A 45 -6.38 -0.72 -15.41
CA SER A 45 -6.18 0.50 -16.20
C SER A 45 -4.70 0.87 -16.34
N LEU A 46 -3.91 0.76 -15.26
CA LEU A 46 -2.46 1.00 -15.30
C LEU A 46 -1.75 0.00 -16.20
N PHE A 47 -2.09 -1.29 -16.07
CA PHE A 47 -1.47 -2.36 -16.83
C PHE A 47 -1.83 -2.28 -18.33
N ASP A 48 -3.05 -1.89 -18.66
CA ASP A 48 -3.48 -1.73 -20.03
C ASP A 48 -2.93 -0.45 -20.68
N TYR A 49 -2.70 0.61 -19.92
CA TYR A 49 -2.16 1.87 -20.42
C TYR A 49 -0.64 1.85 -20.60
N TYR A 50 0.13 1.52 -19.54
CA TYR A 50 1.59 1.59 -19.59
C TYR A 50 2.25 0.33 -20.15
N TYR A 51 1.52 -0.80 -20.17
CA TYR A 51 2.12 -2.10 -20.50
C TYR A 51 1.42 -2.81 -21.64
N THR A 52 0.74 -2.06 -22.51
CA THR A 52 -0.14 -2.53 -23.58
C THR A 52 0.46 -3.61 -24.49
N GLN A 53 1.77 -3.56 -24.74
CA GLN A 53 2.46 -4.52 -25.62
C GLN A 53 3.14 -5.67 -24.86
N ARG A 54 2.81 -5.86 -23.58
CA ARG A 54 3.39 -6.90 -22.73
C ARG A 54 2.37 -7.98 -22.41
N THR A 55 2.84 -9.22 -22.35
CA THR A 55 2.05 -10.31 -21.75
C THR A 55 1.84 -10.03 -20.26
N GLU A 56 0.81 -10.64 -19.64
CA GLU A 56 0.52 -10.45 -18.20
C GLU A 56 1.75 -10.79 -17.35
N LYS A 57 2.48 -11.85 -17.68
CA LYS A 57 3.72 -12.21 -16.99
C LYS A 57 4.81 -11.13 -17.12
N GLN A 58 4.90 -10.47 -18.27
CA GLN A 58 5.85 -9.36 -18.48
C GLN A 58 5.40 -8.09 -17.74
N LYS A 59 4.10 -7.86 -17.60
CA LYS A 59 3.55 -6.75 -16.80
C LYS A 59 3.92 -6.93 -15.33
N VAL A 60 3.70 -8.12 -14.77
CA VAL A 60 4.09 -8.46 -13.40
C VAL A 60 5.60 -8.36 -13.21
N LYS A 61 6.40 -8.84 -14.16
CA LYS A 61 7.86 -8.70 -14.13
C LYS A 61 8.30 -7.23 -14.04
N TYR A 62 7.66 -6.36 -14.81
CA TYR A 62 7.95 -4.93 -14.76
C TYR A 62 7.54 -4.31 -13.42
N TYR A 63 6.35 -4.63 -12.92
CA TYR A 63 5.90 -4.21 -11.60
C TYR A 63 6.93 -4.57 -10.51
N ILE A 64 7.38 -5.81 -10.48
CA ILE A 64 8.40 -6.29 -9.55
C ILE A 64 9.75 -5.54 -9.75
N SER A 65 10.10 -5.17 -10.98
CA SER A 65 11.35 -4.45 -11.22
C SER A 65 11.39 -3.08 -10.56
N LEU A 66 10.25 -2.38 -10.47
CA LEU A 66 10.15 -1.09 -9.77
C LEU A 66 10.41 -1.24 -8.27
N TYR A 67 9.81 -2.25 -7.65
CA TYR A 67 10.13 -2.61 -6.26
C TYR A 67 11.62 -2.90 -6.06
N LYS A 68 12.23 -3.70 -6.96
CA LYS A 68 13.66 -4.04 -6.87
C LYS A 68 14.57 -2.83 -7.00
N GLU A 69 14.18 -1.84 -7.78
CA GLU A 69 14.92 -0.58 -7.87
C GLU A 69 14.86 0.20 -6.55
N VAL A 70 13.68 0.31 -5.92
CA VAL A 70 13.56 0.93 -4.58
C VAL A 70 14.43 0.17 -3.59
N LYS A 71 14.34 -1.17 -3.57
CA LYS A 71 15.11 -2.03 -2.66
C LYS A 71 16.62 -1.81 -2.83
N LYS A 72 17.10 -1.67 -4.06
CA LYS A 72 18.51 -1.39 -4.36
C LYS A 72 18.95 -0.06 -3.73
N TYR A 73 18.26 1.04 -4.02
CA TYR A 73 18.68 2.36 -3.54
C TYR A 73 18.44 2.55 -2.03
N CYS A 74 17.37 2.01 -1.49
CA CYS A 74 17.11 2.01 -0.05
C CYS A 74 18.18 1.20 0.72
N GLY A 75 18.67 0.11 0.12
CA GLY A 75 19.76 -0.70 0.70
C GLY A 75 21.05 0.09 0.90
N GLU A 76 21.37 1.07 0.04
CA GLU A 76 22.54 1.96 0.18
C GLU A 76 22.46 2.81 1.48
N TYR A 77 21.26 3.04 2.00
CA TYR A 77 20.98 3.79 3.25
C TYR A 77 20.61 2.90 4.43
N GLY A 78 20.68 1.57 4.28
CA GLY A 78 20.29 0.62 5.33
C GLY A 78 18.79 0.64 5.65
N ILE A 79 17.95 1.02 4.67
CA ILE A 79 16.49 0.98 4.77
C ILE A 79 16.00 -0.36 4.24
N LYS A 80 15.18 -1.07 5.03
CA LYS A 80 14.51 -2.31 4.63
C LYS A 80 13.37 -2.00 3.67
N VAL A 81 13.16 -2.88 2.68
CA VAL A 81 12.07 -2.69 1.71
C VAL A 81 11.26 -3.96 1.60
N PHE A 82 9.96 -3.83 1.83
CA PHE A 82 8.96 -4.88 1.71
C PHE A 82 8.15 -4.70 0.43
N LEU A 83 7.68 -5.81 -0.13
CA LEU A 83 6.81 -5.81 -1.30
C LEU A 83 5.34 -5.75 -0.87
N GLY A 84 4.64 -4.75 -1.34
CA GLY A 84 3.20 -4.62 -1.20
C GLY A 84 2.53 -4.29 -2.54
N LEU A 85 1.23 -4.14 -2.50
CA LEU A 85 0.41 -3.65 -3.61
C LEU A 85 -0.57 -2.61 -3.07
N GLU A 86 -0.95 -1.65 -3.91
CA GLU A 86 -2.26 -1.02 -3.82
C GLU A 86 -3.13 -1.58 -4.96
N LEU A 87 -4.00 -2.52 -4.61
CA LEU A 87 -4.81 -3.30 -5.54
C LEU A 87 -6.18 -2.68 -5.73
N ASN A 88 -6.56 -2.43 -6.99
CA ASN A 88 -7.92 -2.04 -7.35
C ASN A 88 -8.65 -3.20 -8.05
N PRO A 89 -9.67 -3.81 -7.42
CA PRO A 89 -10.55 -4.76 -8.09
C PRO A 89 -11.38 -4.04 -9.16
N ASP A 90 -11.25 -4.45 -10.43
CA ASP A 90 -11.89 -3.76 -11.57
C ASP A 90 -13.42 -3.74 -11.46
N CYS A 91 -14.02 -4.77 -10.86
CA CYS A 91 -15.45 -4.85 -10.62
C CYS A 91 -16.01 -3.84 -9.58
N MET A 92 -15.16 -3.20 -8.81
CA MET A 92 -15.54 -2.14 -7.86
C MET A 92 -15.51 -0.74 -8.50
N ASN A 93 -14.99 -0.60 -9.73
CA ASN A 93 -14.98 0.67 -10.43
C ASN A 93 -16.38 1.06 -10.92
N THR A 94 -16.62 2.36 -11.04
CA THR A 94 -17.85 2.93 -11.57
C THR A 94 -17.55 3.79 -12.80
N PRO A 95 -18.56 4.16 -13.60
CA PRO A 95 -18.36 5.07 -14.72
C PRO A 95 -17.80 6.45 -14.33
N THR A 96 -17.97 6.84 -13.07
CA THR A 96 -17.55 8.16 -12.54
C THR A 96 -16.36 8.11 -11.61
N ALA A 97 -15.91 6.91 -11.19
CA ALA A 97 -14.77 6.72 -10.31
C ALA A 97 -14.00 5.44 -10.70
N SER A 98 -12.76 5.62 -11.12
CA SER A 98 -11.82 4.52 -11.39
C SER A 98 -10.39 5.04 -11.15
N PRO A 99 -9.70 4.54 -10.09
CA PRO A 99 -10.16 3.54 -9.12
C PRO A 99 -11.23 4.09 -8.18
N ALA A 100 -12.22 3.24 -7.80
CA ALA A 100 -13.23 3.58 -6.81
C ALA A 100 -13.00 2.91 -5.45
N ALA A 101 -12.26 1.81 -5.41
CA ALA A 101 -11.80 1.16 -4.19
C ALA A 101 -10.41 0.61 -4.40
N GLU A 102 -9.52 0.83 -3.43
CA GLU A 102 -8.14 0.38 -3.46
C GLU A 102 -7.79 -0.30 -2.15
N PHE A 103 -6.94 -1.32 -2.21
CA PHE A 103 -6.57 -2.11 -1.05
C PHE A 103 -5.06 -2.26 -0.95
N LEU A 104 -4.50 -1.85 0.18
CA LEU A 104 -3.11 -2.12 0.54
C LEU A 104 -2.96 -3.60 0.91
N CYS A 105 -2.07 -4.29 0.19
CA CYS A 105 -1.82 -5.71 0.40
C CYS A 105 -0.40 -5.93 0.87
N TYR A 106 -0.24 -6.61 2.01
CA TYR A 106 1.05 -6.89 2.63
C TYR A 106 1.29 -8.39 2.76
N GLY A 107 2.55 -8.80 2.64
CA GLY A 107 2.92 -10.22 2.65
C GLY A 107 2.95 -10.85 1.26
N VAL A 108 2.86 -10.02 0.24
CA VAL A 108 2.94 -10.46 -1.16
C VAL A 108 4.37 -10.87 -1.49
N THR A 109 4.52 -11.97 -2.22
CA THR A 109 5.81 -12.43 -2.73
C THR A 109 5.86 -12.37 -4.26
N GLU A 110 7.08 -12.37 -4.82
CA GLU A 110 7.24 -12.42 -6.28
C GLU A 110 6.59 -13.68 -6.86
N ASP A 111 6.78 -14.84 -6.21
CA ASP A 111 6.19 -16.11 -6.65
C ASP A 111 4.67 -16.09 -6.62
N PHE A 112 4.08 -15.48 -5.58
CA PHE A 112 2.64 -15.29 -5.50
C PHE A 112 2.12 -14.48 -6.67
N LEU A 113 2.78 -13.37 -7.03
CA LEU A 113 2.37 -12.54 -8.17
C LEU A 113 2.52 -13.27 -9.50
N TYR A 114 3.58 -14.06 -9.69
CA TYR A 114 3.73 -14.88 -10.91
C TYR A 114 2.69 -16.01 -11.02
N GLY A 115 2.18 -16.50 -9.90
CA GLY A 115 1.08 -17.46 -9.84
C GLY A 115 -0.31 -16.86 -10.02
N ASN A 116 -0.46 -15.53 -9.83
CA ASN A 116 -1.74 -14.82 -9.80
C ASN A 116 -1.67 -13.50 -10.59
N LEU A 117 -1.54 -13.61 -11.92
CA LEU A 117 -1.17 -12.47 -12.79
C LEU A 117 -2.22 -11.34 -12.86
N ARG A 118 -3.50 -11.65 -12.65
CA ARG A 118 -4.63 -10.72 -12.88
C ARG A 118 -5.51 -10.60 -11.63
N LEU A 119 -4.90 -10.27 -10.50
CA LEU A 119 -5.62 -10.11 -9.23
C LEU A 119 -6.78 -9.10 -9.33
N TYR A 120 -6.64 -8.09 -10.15
CA TYR A 120 -7.65 -7.05 -10.36
C TYR A 120 -8.95 -7.56 -11.03
N ASP A 121 -8.96 -8.75 -11.60
CA ASP A 121 -10.19 -9.38 -12.16
C ASP A 121 -11.03 -10.08 -11.08
N LEU A 122 -10.48 -10.27 -9.88
CA LEU A 122 -11.18 -10.92 -8.79
C LEU A 122 -12.06 -9.93 -8.02
N THR A 123 -13.17 -10.44 -7.48
CA THR A 123 -14.00 -9.66 -6.53
C THR A 123 -13.30 -9.49 -5.20
N GLN A 124 -13.75 -8.53 -4.39
CA GLN A 124 -13.21 -8.32 -3.04
C GLN A 124 -13.24 -9.62 -2.20
N GLN A 125 -14.34 -10.37 -2.24
CA GLN A 125 -14.46 -11.65 -1.52
C GLN A 125 -13.45 -12.67 -2.02
N GLN A 126 -13.32 -12.85 -3.33
CA GLN A 126 -12.37 -13.80 -3.92
C GLN A 126 -10.91 -13.43 -3.56
N LEU A 127 -10.58 -12.14 -3.56
CA LEU A 127 -9.27 -11.65 -3.13
C LEU A 127 -9.04 -11.97 -1.65
N TYR A 128 -10.00 -11.67 -0.78
CA TYR A 128 -9.91 -11.96 0.65
C TYR A 128 -9.66 -13.45 0.91
N GLU A 129 -10.44 -14.33 0.29
CA GLU A 129 -10.31 -15.79 0.42
C GLU A 129 -8.96 -16.32 -0.11
N LEU A 130 -8.45 -15.74 -1.20
CA LEU A 130 -7.14 -16.06 -1.76
C LEU A 130 -6.01 -15.60 -0.83
N PHE A 131 -6.12 -14.40 -0.29
CA PHE A 131 -5.11 -13.78 0.55
C PHE A 131 -5.02 -14.43 1.93
N GLU A 132 -6.17 -14.80 2.53
CA GLU A 132 -6.18 -15.57 3.77
C GLU A 132 -5.38 -16.89 3.63
N LYS A 133 -5.57 -17.63 2.54
CA LYS A 133 -4.85 -18.90 2.27
C LYS A 133 -3.34 -18.70 2.09
N ASN A 134 -2.90 -17.50 1.74
CA ASN A 134 -1.49 -17.18 1.46
C ASN A 134 -0.85 -16.28 2.53
N ASN A 135 -1.52 -16.05 3.66
CA ASN A 135 -1.06 -15.15 4.73
C ASN A 135 -0.74 -13.73 4.23
N ILE A 136 -1.58 -13.21 3.34
CA ILE A 136 -1.51 -11.83 2.84
C ILE A 136 -2.59 -11.01 3.53
N LEU A 137 -2.24 -9.84 4.03
CA LEU A 137 -3.20 -8.88 4.55
C LEU A 137 -3.76 -8.01 3.42
N MET A 138 -5.05 -7.68 3.50
CA MET A 138 -5.73 -6.76 2.60
C MET A 138 -6.49 -5.71 3.42
N LEU A 139 -6.07 -4.45 3.31
CA LEU A 139 -6.62 -3.33 4.05
C LEU A 139 -7.09 -2.24 3.08
N GLN A 140 -8.30 -1.73 3.22
CA GLN A 140 -8.75 -0.68 2.30
C GLN A 140 -7.97 0.61 2.55
N SER A 141 -7.36 1.17 1.49
CA SER A 141 -6.68 2.47 1.52
C SER A 141 -7.68 3.61 1.51
N HIS A 142 -7.38 4.68 2.24
CA HIS A 142 -8.13 5.96 2.28
C HIS A 142 -9.65 5.85 1.99
N PRO A 143 -10.41 4.99 2.72
CA PRO A 143 -11.77 4.53 2.32
C PRO A 143 -12.83 5.63 2.26
N PHE A 144 -12.59 6.77 2.89
CA PHE A 144 -13.56 7.88 2.97
C PHE A 144 -13.20 9.10 2.13
N ARG A 145 -12.33 8.96 1.11
CA ARG A 145 -12.22 9.97 0.06
C ARG A 145 -13.53 10.05 -0.72
N SER A 146 -13.86 11.24 -1.23
CA SER A 146 -15.18 11.52 -1.85
C SER A 146 -15.53 10.62 -3.04
N TYR A 147 -14.55 10.07 -3.72
CA TYR A 147 -14.72 9.18 -4.86
C TYR A 147 -14.66 7.68 -4.50
N CYS A 148 -14.29 7.36 -3.25
CA CYS A 148 -14.13 5.97 -2.83
C CYS A 148 -15.47 5.29 -2.55
N ILE A 149 -15.55 4.03 -2.93
CA ILE A 149 -16.59 3.09 -2.52
C ILE A 149 -16.05 2.28 -1.35
N LEU A 150 -16.81 2.28 -0.28
CA LEU A 150 -16.47 1.49 0.91
C LEU A 150 -16.66 0.00 0.61
N GLY A 151 -15.61 -0.77 0.85
CA GLY A 151 -15.64 -2.23 0.72
C GLY A 151 -16.44 -2.89 1.86
N ASP A 152 -16.80 -4.14 1.64
CA ASP A 152 -17.49 -4.95 2.66
C ASP A 152 -16.49 -5.32 3.78
N PRO A 153 -16.72 -4.92 5.03
CA PRO A 153 -15.82 -5.17 6.14
C PRO A 153 -15.61 -6.65 6.46
N ARG A 154 -16.51 -7.53 6.02
CA ARG A 154 -16.37 -8.98 6.18
C ARG A 154 -15.26 -9.58 5.31
N TYR A 155 -14.85 -8.88 4.26
CA TYR A 155 -13.87 -9.32 3.26
C TYR A 155 -12.67 -8.39 3.21
N MET A 156 -12.21 -7.92 4.36
CA MET A 156 -10.95 -7.20 4.52
C MET A 156 -10.38 -7.42 5.92
N HIS A 157 -9.09 -7.27 6.09
CA HIS A 157 -8.43 -7.41 7.40
C HIS A 157 -8.38 -6.09 8.17
N GLY A 158 -8.45 -4.98 7.46
CA GLY A 158 -8.30 -3.67 8.06
C GLY A 158 -8.55 -2.53 7.10
N VAL A 159 -8.23 -1.33 7.57
CA VAL A 159 -8.29 -0.09 6.79
C VAL A 159 -7.14 0.84 7.13
N GLU A 160 -6.82 1.73 6.22
CA GLU A 160 -5.94 2.85 6.47
C GLU A 160 -6.69 3.92 7.26
N VAL A 161 -6.48 3.93 8.58
CA VAL A 161 -7.14 4.86 9.50
C VAL A 161 -6.52 6.25 9.48
N TYR A 162 -5.28 6.35 9.01
CA TYR A 162 -4.62 7.63 8.76
C TYR A 162 -3.87 7.57 7.44
N ASN A 163 -4.29 8.41 6.51
CA ASN A 163 -3.57 8.68 5.26
C ASN A 163 -3.06 10.12 5.31
N GLY A 164 -1.75 10.28 5.12
CA GLY A 164 -1.05 11.56 5.25
C GLY A 164 -0.93 12.36 3.95
N HIS A 165 -1.64 11.98 2.87
CA HIS A 165 -1.51 12.67 1.58
C HIS A 165 -1.87 14.15 1.70
N PRO A 166 -0.94 15.09 1.37
CA PRO A 166 -1.05 16.50 1.77
C PRO A 166 -2.14 17.27 1.05
N THR A 167 -2.61 16.79 -0.11
CA THR A 167 -3.59 17.50 -0.95
C THR A 167 -4.96 16.82 -1.02
N GLN A 168 -5.16 15.71 -0.29
CA GLN A 168 -6.39 14.93 -0.30
C GLN A 168 -7.19 15.10 1.00
N GLN A 169 -8.50 15.21 0.87
CA GLN A 169 -9.40 15.15 2.03
C GLN A 169 -9.66 13.68 2.39
N ASN A 170 -8.83 13.13 3.27
CA ASN A 170 -8.84 11.70 3.59
C ASN A 170 -9.97 11.29 4.57
N ASN A 171 -10.54 12.25 5.33
CA ASN A 171 -11.55 11.99 6.35
C ASN A 171 -11.12 10.88 7.35
N ASN A 172 -9.87 10.95 7.79
CA ASN A 172 -9.23 9.94 8.65
C ASN A 172 -10.06 9.55 9.88
N TYR A 173 -10.76 10.51 10.50
CA TYR A 173 -11.62 10.24 11.66
C TYR A 173 -12.75 9.23 11.34
N LYS A 174 -13.30 9.24 10.10
CA LYS A 174 -14.30 8.25 9.68
C LYS A 174 -13.69 6.87 9.51
N SER A 175 -12.46 6.82 9.01
CA SER A 175 -11.71 5.55 8.87
C SER A 175 -11.42 4.93 10.24
N GLU A 176 -11.08 5.76 11.24
CA GLU A 176 -10.90 5.30 12.63
C GLU A 176 -12.19 4.73 13.20
N GLN A 177 -13.30 5.47 13.09
CA GLN A 177 -14.62 5.01 13.57
C GLN A 177 -15.02 3.69 12.90
N PHE A 178 -14.86 3.59 11.59
CA PHE A 178 -15.18 2.37 10.84
C PHE A 178 -14.32 1.17 11.28
N ALA A 179 -13.03 1.39 11.52
CA ALA A 179 -12.15 0.34 12.02
C ALA A 179 -12.58 -0.15 13.41
N GLU A 180 -12.97 0.76 14.31
CA GLU A 180 -13.46 0.42 15.65
C GLU A 180 -14.78 -0.34 15.60
N GLU A 181 -15.75 0.14 14.82
CA GLU A 181 -17.09 -0.47 14.67
C GLU A 181 -17.02 -1.91 14.14
N HIS A 182 -16.08 -2.18 13.23
CA HIS A 182 -15.95 -3.48 12.59
C HIS A 182 -14.78 -4.33 13.12
N HIS A 183 -14.10 -3.90 14.17
CA HIS A 183 -12.94 -4.57 14.77
C HIS A 183 -11.82 -4.86 13.76
N LEU A 184 -11.58 -3.92 12.85
CA LEU A 184 -10.58 -4.01 11.79
C LEU A 184 -9.21 -3.52 12.24
N ILE A 185 -8.15 -4.03 11.61
CA ILE A 185 -6.79 -3.52 11.81
C ILE A 185 -6.70 -2.11 11.25
N GLY A 186 -6.22 -1.16 12.06
CA GLY A 186 -5.94 0.20 11.62
C GLY A 186 -4.46 0.40 11.33
N ILE A 187 -4.13 0.90 10.13
CA ILE A 187 -2.76 1.31 9.77
C ILE A 187 -2.70 2.80 9.42
N SER A 188 -1.47 3.29 9.30
CA SER A 188 -1.18 4.63 8.79
C SER A 188 -0.19 4.55 7.64
N GLY A 189 -0.37 5.39 6.61
CA GLY A 189 0.54 5.55 5.50
C GLY A 189 0.59 6.99 5.00
N SER A 190 1.67 7.35 4.30
CA SER A 190 1.79 8.68 3.69
C SER A 190 1.02 8.81 2.39
N ASP A 191 0.77 7.71 1.71
CA ASP A 191 0.33 7.73 0.31
C ASP A 191 1.28 8.60 -0.52
N TYR A 192 2.58 8.31 -0.36
CA TYR A 192 3.65 9.11 -0.88
C TYR A 192 3.71 9.07 -2.40
N HIS A 193 3.65 10.23 -3.04
CA HIS A 193 3.71 10.39 -4.49
C HIS A 193 4.83 11.30 -4.97
N ALA A 194 5.24 12.25 -4.15
CA ALA A 194 6.22 13.26 -4.48
C ALA A 194 6.98 13.73 -3.24
N ARG A 195 8.09 14.43 -3.46
CA ARG A 195 8.91 15.03 -2.40
C ARG A 195 8.08 15.89 -1.45
N GLY A 196 8.38 15.75 -0.14
CA GLY A 196 7.66 16.45 0.93
C GLY A 196 6.37 15.76 1.38
N GLY A 197 6.02 14.60 0.79
CA GLY A 197 4.80 13.87 1.10
C GLY A 197 4.97 12.77 2.16
N ILE A 198 6.00 12.81 3.00
CA ILE A 198 6.20 11.79 4.04
C ILE A 198 5.46 12.20 5.31
N ASP A 199 4.31 11.61 5.55
CA ASP A 199 3.43 11.96 6.66
C ASP A 199 2.59 10.77 7.16
N GLY A 200 3.21 9.61 7.38
CA GLY A 200 2.49 8.43 7.82
C GLY A 200 3.39 7.23 8.09
N GLY A 201 2.79 6.11 8.43
CA GLY A 201 3.47 4.85 8.67
C GLY A 201 3.22 4.27 10.06
N ILE A 202 4.00 3.27 10.41
CA ILE A 202 3.95 2.61 11.72
C ILE A 202 5.34 2.48 12.35
N TYR A 203 5.36 2.22 13.66
CA TYR A 203 6.59 1.82 14.33
C TYR A 203 6.70 0.29 14.36
N LEU A 204 7.80 -0.25 13.80
CA LEU A 204 8.11 -1.68 13.80
C LEU A 204 9.27 -2.02 14.75
N PRO A 205 9.31 -3.25 15.32
CA PRO A 205 10.53 -3.81 15.88
C PRO A 205 11.64 -3.87 14.83
N HIS A 206 12.88 -3.62 15.26
CA HIS A 206 14.02 -3.62 14.32
C HIS A 206 14.39 -5.01 13.76
N ASN A 207 13.91 -6.08 14.38
CA ASN A 207 14.15 -7.47 13.97
C ASN A 207 13.18 -7.99 12.92
N ILE A 208 12.19 -7.22 12.47
CA ILE A 208 11.33 -7.55 11.34
C ILE A 208 12.14 -7.38 10.03
N ASN A 209 12.34 -8.47 9.27
CA ASN A 209 13.20 -8.49 8.08
C ASN A 209 12.55 -9.11 6.84
N THR A 210 11.43 -9.80 7.00
CA THR A 210 10.70 -10.48 5.92
C THR A 210 9.25 -10.03 5.86
N ASP A 211 8.63 -10.15 4.67
CA ASP A 211 7.21 -9.83 4.47
C ASP A 211 6.32 -10.69 5.39
N PHE A 212 6.69 -11.96 5.64
CA PHE A 212 5.99 -12.83 6.56
C PHE A 212 6.04 -12.32 8.02
N GLU A 213 7.19 -11.88 8.49
CA GLU A 213 7.34 -11.31 9.84
C GLU A 213 6.56 -10.01 9.97
N LEU A 214 6.54 -9.17 8.91
CA LEU A 214 5.74 -7.94 8.87
C LEU A 214 4.25 -8.24 9.06
N VAL A 215 3.70 -9.17 8.27
CA VAL A 215 2.29 -9.59 8.36
C VAL A 215 1.96 -10.13 9.74
N ASN A 216 2.79 -11.03 10.28
CA ASN A 216 2.58 -11.61 11.60
C ASN A 216 2.61 -10.55 12.71
N TYR A 217 3.49 -9.55 12.58
CA TYR A 217 3.53 -8.44 13.53
C TYR A 217 2.24 -7.61 13.46
N ILE A 218 1.80 -7.25 12.26
CA ILE A 218 0.57 -6.46 12.07
C ILE A 218 -0.66 -7.20 12.60
N LYS A 219 -0.78 -8.51 12.34
CA LYS A 219 -1.92 -9.32 12.79
C LYS A 219 -2.01 -9.46 14.31
N ASN A 220 -0.88 -9.55 15.00
CA ASN A 220 -0.85 -9.98 16.40
C ASN A 220 -0.52 -8.89 17.41
N ASN A 221 -0.40 -7.62 16.97
CA ASN A 221 -0.02 -6.53 17.86
C ASN A 221 -0.88 -5.30 17.66
N LYS A 222 -1.09 -4.54 18.75
CA LYS A 222 -1.59 -3.19 18.65
C LYS A 222 -0.51 -2.30 18.03
N LEU A 223 -0.79 -1.73 16.88
CA LEU A 223 0.17 -0.92 16.14
C LEU A 223 0.33 0.46 16.75
N LYS A 224 1.57 0.93 16.82
CA LYS A 224 1.86 2.33 17.09
C LYS A 224 1.97 3.07 15.76
N LEU A 225 0.96 3.89 15.46
CA LEU A 225 0.87 4.65 14.21
C LEU A 225 1.76 5.90 14.25
N ILE A 226 2.28 6.28 13.10
CA ILE A 226 2.87 7.59 12.84
C ILE A 226 1.76 8.43 12.22
N LYS A 227 1.42 9.52 12.86
CA LYS A 227 0.48 10.53 12.39
C LYS A 227 1.18 11.85 12.62
N VAL A 228 1.40 12.65 11.58
CA VAL A 228 1.84 14.03 11.80
C VAL A 228 0.61 14.76 12.30
N ASN A 229 0.70 15.31 13.48
CA ASN A 229 -0.37 16.14 14.02
C ASN A 229 -0.58 17.27 13.03
N ALA A 230 -1.73 17.30 12.37
CA ALA A 230 -2.26 18.56 11.90
C ALA A 230 -2.33 19.43 13.16
N ASN A 231 -1.34 20.30 13.34
CA ASN A 231 -1.40 21.30 14.37
C ASN A 231 -2.76 21.97 14.21
N GLU A 232 -3.49 21.92 15.30
CA GLU A 232 -4.69 22.69 15.54
C GLU A 232 -4.59 24.03 14.82
N SER A 233 -5.28 24.15 13.72
CA SER A 233 -5.50 25.43 13.03
C SER A 233 -7.00 25.65 12.90
#